data_cb9abea29c8feff2f9dab069b0af2f46
#
_entry.id   cb9abea29c8feff2f9dab069b0af2f46
#
_cell.length_a   1.000
_cell.length_b   1.000
_cell.length_c   1.000
_cell.angle_alpha   90.00
_cell.angle_beta   90.00
_cell.angle_gamma   90.00
#
_symmetry.space_group_name_H-M   'P 1'
#
loop_
_entity.id
_entity.type
_entity.pdbx_description
1 polymer ?
#
loop_
_entity_poly.entity_id
_entity_poly.type
_entity_poly.pdbx_seq_one_letter_code
_entity_poly.pdbx_strand_id
1 'polypeptide(L)'
;SAPELKSVTWLASRNPAAADLSYLVFFHSSNKGCTASLDALRDLSNKLGSKLRIIIITQEDSEKIAPILTPYISERIGVALDHDKKVFGSFGVDFVPFSVLIDAKNRVLWMGNPQSMTSSFIQKIVQ
;
A
#
# COMPACT_ATOMS: atom_id res chain seq x y z
N SER A 1 12.27 -3.95 -13.05
CA SER A 1 11.39 -2.90 -12.54
C SER A 1 10.06 -3.49 -12.07
N ALA A 2 9.44 -2.82 -11.11
CA ALA A 2 8.15 -3.28 -10.59
C ALA A 2 7.05 -3.14 -11.65
N PRO A 3 6.02 -4.01 -11.61
CA PRO A 3 4.83 -3.84 -12.44
C PRO A 3 4.12 -2.50 -12.17
N GLU A 4 3.51 -1.94 -13.19
CA GLU A 4 2.74 -0.70 -13.04
C GLU A 4 1.34 -0.99 -12.48
N LEU A 5 0.78 -0.02 -11.74
CA LEU A 5 -0.59 -0.09 -11.24
C LEU A 5 -1.56 0.37 -12.32
N LYS A 6 -1.93 -0.57 -13.19
CA LYS A 6 -2.92 -0.32 -14.24
C LYS A 6 -4.23 -0.98 -13.87
N SER A 7 -5.32 -0.41 -14.36
CA SER A 7 -6.66 -1.00 -14.23
C SER A 7 -7.16 -1.10 -12.78
N VAL A 8 -6.64 -0.26 -11.88
CA VAL A 8 -7.19 -0.18 -10.52
C VAL A 8 -8.23 0.93 -10.44
N THR A 9 -9.23 0.69 -9.59
CA THR A 9 -10.19 1.71 -9.18
C THR A 9 -9.80 2.18 -7.78
N TRP A 10 -9.81 3.48 -7.57
CA TRP A 10 -9.46 4.03 -6.26
C TRP A 10 -10.70 4.15 -5.37
N LEU A 11 -10.64 3.59 -4.17
CA LEU A 11 -11.70 3.73 -3.19
C LEU A 11 -11.96 5.23 -2.93
N ALA A 12 -13.23 5.63 -2.93
CA ALA A 12 -13.65 7.02 -2.77
C ALA A 12 -13.03 7.96 -3.82
N SER A 13 -12.61 7.42 -4.97
CA SER A 13 -11.93 8.18 -6.05
C SER A 13 -10.69 8.94 -5.55
N ARG A 14 -10.01 8.41 -4.53
CA ARG A 14 -8.87 9.05 -3.88
C ARG A 14 -7.56 8.37 -4.28
N ASN A 15 -6.93 8.85 -5.36
CA ASN A 15 -5.58 8.47 -5.74
C ASN A 15 -4.61 9.29 -4.88
N PRO A 16 -3.71 8.66 -4.11
CA PRO A 16 -2.80 9.41 -3.25
C PRO A 16 -1.82 10.26 -4.06
N ALA A 17 -1.38 11.37 -3.46
CA ALA A 17 -0.42 12.27 -4.09
C ALA A 17 0.89 11.56 -4.41
N ALA A 18 1.50 11.92 -5.54
CA ALA A 18 2.79 11.36 -5.94
C ALA A 18 3.87 11.65 -4.89
N ALA A 19 4.81 10.73 -4.76
CA ALA A 19 5.96 10.85 -3.88
C ALA A 19 7.14 10.11 -4.49
N ASP A 20 8.34 10.35 -3.98
CA ASP A 20 9.54 9.67 -4.47
C ASP A 20 9.49 8.17 -4.17
N LEU A 21 8.88 7.79 -3.06
CA LEU A 21 8.71 6.39 -2.68
C LEU A 21 7.23 6.02 -2.63
N SER A 22 6.92 4.79 -3.06
CA SER A 22 5.59 4.19 -2.93
C SER A 22 5.70 2.88 -2.17
N TYR A 23 4.85 2.74 -1.17
CA TYR A 23 4.77 1.53 -0.35
C TYR A 23 3.45 0.83 -0.66
N LEU A 24 3.54 -0.32 -1.32
CA LEU A 24 2.39 -1.11 -1.76
C LEU A 24 2.12 -2.18 -0.72
N VAL A 25 0.93 -2.19 -0.15
CA VAL A 25 0.55 -3.12 0.92
C VAL A 25 -0.63 -3.96 0.46
N PHE A 26 -0.37 -5.24 0.25
CA PHE A 26 -1.37 -6.21 -0.21
C PHE A 26 -2.18 -6.69 0.98
N PHE A 27 -3.49 -6.56 0.89
CA PHE A 27 -4.40 -6.57 2.05
C PHE A 27 -5.64 -7.44 1.79
N HIS A 28 -6.10 -8.11 2.86
CA HIS A 28 -7.44 -8.71 2.91
C HIS A 28 -8.02 -8.52 4.30
N SER A 29 -9.28 -8.11 4.38
CA SER A 29 -9.92 -7.77 5.66
C SER A 29 -10.10 -8.95 6.61
N SER A 30 -10.12 -10.19 6.09
CA SER A 30 -10.21 -11.38 6.93
C SER A 30 -8.89 -11.76 7.58
N ASN A 31 -7.78 -11.18 7.15
CA ASN A 31 -6.47 -11.51 7.69
C ASN A 31 -6.14 -10.59 8.86
N LYS A 32 -5.91 -11.19 10.05
CA LYS A 32 -5.64 -10.42 11.27
C LYS A 32 -4.33 -9.65 11.20
N GLY A 33 -3.32 -10.18 10.52
CA GLY A 33 -2.06 -9.47 10.32
C GLY A 33 -2.23 -8.22 9.47
N CYS A 34 -3.10 -8.29 8.45
CA CYS A 34 -3.41 -7.13 7.63
C CYS A 34 -4.12 -6.05 8.44
N THR A 35 -5.20 -6.39 9.14
CA THR A 35 -5.95 -5.40 9.91
C THR A 35 -5.15 -4.82 11.06
N ALA A 36 -4.31 -5.63 11.69
CA ALA A 36 -3.44 -5.18 12.78
C ALA A 36 -2.36 -4.20 12.31
N SER A 37 -2.02 -4.18 11.01
CA SER A 37 -0.98 -3.29 10.48
C SER A 37 -1.47 -1.86 10.17
N LEU A 38 -2.77 -1.62 10.16
CA LEU A 38 -3.34 -0.36 9.66
C LEU A 38 -2.89 0.89 10.43
N ASP A 39 -2.89 0.82 11.75
CA ASP A 39 -2.45 1.96 12.57
C ASP A 39 -0.96 2.25 12.35
N ALA A 40 -0.15 1.22 12.17
CA ALA A 40 1.26 1.38 11.87
C ALA A 40 1.47 2.04 10.49
N LEU A 41 0.63 1.76 9.51
CA LEU A 41 0.69 2.43 8.21
C LEU A 41 0.36 3.92 8.33
N ARG A 42 -0.64 4.26 9.11
CA ARG A 42 -0.97 5.66 9.39
C ARG A 42 0.19 6.38 10.05
N ASP A 43 0.80 5.77 11.07
CA ASP A 43 1.96 6.35 11.75
C ASP A 43 3.14 6.52 10.81
N LEU A 44 3.40 5.54 9.96
CA LEU A 44 4.45 5.60 8.95
C LEU A 44 4.23 6.77 8.00
N SER A 45 3.00 6.92 7.50
CA SER A 45 2.62 8.03 6.62
C SER A 45 2.84 9.38 7.29
N ASN A 46 2.44 9.50 8.56
CA ASN A 46 2.61 10.76 9.30
C ASN A 46 4.08 11.11 9.49
N LYS A 47 4.93 10.13 9.73
CA LYS A 47 6.37 10.36 9.95
C LYS A 47 7.10 10.71 8.66
N LEU A 48 6.74 10.09 7.54
CA LEU A 48 7.43 10.29 6.26
C LEU A 48 6.87 11.46 5.45
N GLY A 49 5.61 11.83 5.66
CA GLY A 49 4.98 12.96 4.98
C GLY A 49 5.04 12.85 3.47
N SER A 50 5.49 13.92 2.81
CA SER A 50 5.54 14.00 1.34
C SER A 50 6.54 13.07 0.68
N LYS A 51 7.39 12.39 1.45
CA LYS A 51 8.42 11.49 0.93
C LYS A 51 7.86 10.12 0.54
N LEU A 52 6.70 9.76 1.06
CA LEU A 52 6.12 8.43 0.88
C LEU A 52 4.63 8.54 0.57
N ARG A 53 4.20 7.77 -0.43
CA ARG A 53 2.77 7.46 -0.56
C ARG A 53 2.56 5.99 -0.27
N ILE A 54 1.44 5.68 0.37
CA ILE A 54 1.06 4.30 0.72
C ILE A 54 -0.16 3.93 -0.11
N ILE A 55 -0.09 2.77 -0.75
CA ILE A 55 -1.20 2.23 -1.53
C ILE A 55 -1.57 0.88 -0.95
N ILE A 56 -2.74 0.80 -0.32
CA ILE A 56 -3.29 -0.47 0.17
C ILE A 56 -4.04 -1.10 -1.00
N ILE A 57 -3.69 -2.34 -1.34
CA ILE A 57 -4.22 -3.04 -2.51
C ILE A 57 -5.04 -4.23 -2.03
N THR A 58 -6.31 -4.29 -2.41
CA THR A 58 -7.21 -5.37 -2.04
C THR A 58 -8.02 -5.84 -3.24
N GLN A 59 -8.36 -7.13 -3.25
CA GLN A 59 -9.24 -7.73 -4.27
C GLN A 59 -10.71 -7.63 -3.89
N GLU A 60 -11.00 -7.11 -2.71
CA GLU A 60 -12.34 -7.07 -2.14
C GLU A 60 -13.20 -5.96 -2.75
N ASP A 61 -14.52 -6.15 -2.72
CA ASP A 61 -15.45 -5.15 -3.20
C ASP A 61 -15.46 -3.91 -2.32
N SER A 62 -15.71 -2.75 -2.95
CA SER A 62 -15.72 -1.47 -2.25
C SER A 62 -16.72 -1.42 -1.10
N GLU A 63 -17.91 -2.03 -1.26
CA GLU A 63 -18.93 -2.04 -0.21
C GLU A 63 -18.43 -2.72 1.07
N LYS A 64 -17.68 -3.82 0.91
CA LYS A 64 -17.12 -4.55 2.04
C LYS A 64 -15.98 -3.82 2.69
N ILE A 65 -15.10 -3.24 1.89
CA ILE A 65 -13.84 -2.69 2.37
C ILE A 65 -13.94 -1.23 2.83
N ALA A 66 -14.91 -0.46 2.32
CA ALA A 66 -15.02 0.95 2.65
C ALA A 66 -15.15 1.24 4.15
N PRO A 67 -15.99 0.52 4.92
CA PRO A 67 -16.08 0.79 6.36
C PRO A 67 -14.76 0.57 7.10
N ILE A 68 -13.92 -0.34 6.59
CA ILE A 68 -12.66 -0.73 7.22
C ILE A 68 -11.54 0.24 6.84
N LEU A 69 -11.43 0.58 5.56
CA LEU A 69 -10.26 1.30 5.04
C LEU A 69 -10.47 2.80 4.82
N THR A 70 -11.70 3.26 4.63
CA THR A 70 -11.96 4.70 4.46
C THR A 70 -11.34 5.57 5.57
N PRO A 71 -11.37 5.15 6.85
CA PRO A 71 -10.75 5.95 7.92
C PRO A 71 -9.25 6.19 7.75
N TYR A 72 -8.58 5.37 6.94
CA TYR A 72 -7.12 5.49 6.72
C TYR A 72 -6.78 6.29 5.47
N ILE A 73 -7.75 6.56 4.60
CA ILE A 73 -7.50 7.34 3.39
C ILE A 73 -7.15 8.77 3.77
N SER A 74 -6.10 9.29 3.12
CA SER A 74 -5.61 10.64 3.30
C SER A 74 -4.99 11.13 1.99
N GLU A 75 -4.35 12.29 2.01
CA GLU A 75 -3.59 12.76 0.85
C GLU A 75 -2.48 11.77 0.47
N ARG A 76 -1.92 11.04 1.45
CA ARG A 76 -0.77 10.18 1.26
C ARG A 76 -1.08 8.68 1.33
N ILE A 77 -2.30 8.30 1.67
CA ILE A 77 -2.74 6.91 1.72
C ILE A 77 -3.98 6.73 0.85
N GLY A 78 -3.87 5.85 -0.14
CA GLY A 78 -5.00 5.47 -0.98
C GLY A 78 -5.23 3.97 -0.95
N VAL A 79 -6.40 3.56 -1.41
CA VAL A 79 -6.80 2.16 -1.50
C VAL A 79 -7.13 1.83 -2.94
N ALA A 80 -6.36 0.92 -3.52
CA ALA A 80 -6.56 0.43 -4.88
C ALA A 80 -7.40 -0.85 -4.84
N LEU A 81 -8.50 -0.86 -5.60
CA LEU A 81 -9.41 -1.99 -5.72
C LEU A 81 -8.98 -2.83 -6.92
N ASP A 82 -8.42 -4.00 -6.66
CA ASP A 82 -7.86 -4.91 -7.66
C ASP A 82 -8.84 -6.05 -7.96
N HIS A 83 -10.03 -5.70 -8.48
CA HIS A 83 -11.13 -6.64 -8.69
C HIS A 83 -10.77 -7.81 -9.60
N ASP A 84 -9.97 -7.56 -10.63
CA ASP A 84 -9.58 -8.56 -11.61
C ASP A 84 -8.28 -9.29 -11.24
N LYS A 85 -7.74 -9.01 -10.05
CA LYS A 85 -6.52 -9.65 -9.51
C LYS A 85 -5.26 -9.42 -10.34
N LYS A 86 -5.26 -8.44 -11.22
CA LYS A 86 -4.11 -8.19 -12.11
C LYS A 86 -2.89 -7.67 -11.36
N VAL A 87 -3.09 -6.79 -10.38
CA VAL A 87 -1.98 -6.25 -9.59
C VAL A 87 -1.38 -7.33 -8.71
N PHE A 88 -2.22 -8.07 -7.97
CA PHE A 88 -1.74 -9.21 -7.18
C PHE A 88 -0.97 -10.19 -8.07
N GLY A 89 -1.52 -10.53 -9.23
CA GLY A 89 -0.89 -11.48 -10.15
C GLY A 89 0.42 -10.96 -10.71
N SER A 90 0.49 -9.68 -11.10
CA SER A 90 1.70 -9.10 -11.68
C SER A 90 2.86 -9.03 -10.70
N PHE A 91 2.57 -8.84 -9.41
CA PHE A 91 3.58 -8.88 -8.34
C PHE A 91 3.84 -10.29 -7.80
N GLY A 92 3.11 -11.30 -8.28
CA GLY A 92 3.26 -12.68 -7.81
C GLY A 92 2.84 -12.88 -6.36
N VAL A 93 1.85 -12.12 -5.90
CA VAL A 93 1.42 -12.17 -4.50
C VAL A 93 0.44 -13.32 -4.30
N ASP A 94 0.87 -14.34 -3.54
CA ASP A 94 0.08 -15.53 -3.24
C ASP A 94 -0.51 -15.53 -1.82
N PHE A 95 -0.02 -14.64 -0.96
CA PHE A 95 -0.47 -14.56 0.43
C PHE A 95 -0.38 -13.13 0.93
N VAL A 96 -1.16 -12.84 1.98
CA VAL A 96 -1.12 -11.57 2.70
C VAL A 96 -0.91 -11.83 4.19
N PRO A 97 -0.34 -10.89 4.95
CA PRO A 97 0.13 -9.59 4.52
C PRO A 97 1.45 -9.67 3.76
N PHE A 98 1.57 -8.87 2.72
CA PHE A 98 2.80 -8.75 1.94
C PHE A 98 2.93 -7.30 1.47
N SER A 99 4.14 -6.80 1.31
CA SER A 99 4.34 -5.42 0.91
C SER A 99 5.60 -5.23 0.07
N VAL A 100 5.62 -4.17 -0.71
CA VAL A 100 6.70 -3.84 -1.63
C VAL A 100 6.97 -2.35 -1.57
N LEU A 101 8.23 -1.97 -1.35
CA LEU A 101 8.66 -0.57 -1.42
C LEU A 101 9.34 -0.34 -2.76
N ILE A 102 8.87 0.66 -3.50
CA ILE A 102 9.42 1.02 -4.82
C ILE A 102 9.82 2.49 -4.85
N ASP A 103 10.79 2.82 -5.70
CA ASP A 103 11.22 4.20 -5.91
C ASP A 103 10.51 4.85 -7.11
N ALA A 104 10.84 6.11 -7.40
CA ALA A 104 10.23 6.88 -8.48
C ALA A 104 10.53 6.31 -9.88
N LYS A 105 11.59 5.50 -9.99
CA LYS A 105 11.96 4.80 -11.24
C LYS A 105 11.36 3.40 -11.30
N ASN A 106 10.44 3.09 -10.40
CA ASN A 106 9.75 1.81 -10.33
C ASN A 106 10.66 0.64 -9.99
N ARG A 107 11.78 0.90 -9.29
CA ARG A 107 12.70 -0.14 -8.81
C ARG A 107 12.23 -0.63 -7.45
N VAL A 108 12.26 -1.97 -7.25
CA VAL A 108 11.96 -2.58 -5.96
C VAL A 108 13.13 -2.37 -5.01
N LEU A 109 12.89 -1.69 -3.91
CA LEU A 109 13.90 -1.43 -2.88
C LEU A 109 13.83 -2.44 -1.74
N TRP A 110 12.64 -2.98 -1.48
CA TRP A 110 12.42 -3.92 -0.40
C TRP A 110 11.07 -4.61 -0.60
N MET A 111 10.96 -5.85 -0.14
CA MET A 111 9.69 -6.56 -0.08
C MET A 111 9.66 -7.47 1.14
N GLY A 112 8.46 -7.66 1.69
CA GLY A 112 8.26 -8.53 2.84
C GLY A 112 6.99 -8.23 3.60
N ASN A 113 6.94 -8.77 4.83
CA ASN A 113 5.81 -8.54 5.72
C ASN A 113 5.80 -7.08 6.19
N PRO A 114 4.68 -6.36 6.08
CA PRO A 114 4.61 -4.96 6.52
C PRO A 114 4.93 -4.78 8.01
N GLN A 115 4.77 -5.81 8.84
CA GLN A 115 5.15 -5.74 10.25
C GLN A 115 6.66 -5.55 10.44
N SER A 116 7.47 -5.91 9.44
CA SER A 116 8.92 -5.73 9.47
C SER A 116 9.38 -4.36 8.96
N MET A 117 8.46 -3.56 8.41
CA MET A 117 8.80 -2.24 7.89
C MET A 117 8.84 -1.21 9.03
N THR A 118 9.84 -0.34 8.98
CA THR A 118 9.99 0.73 9.96
C THR A 118 10.23 2.07 9.26
N SER A 119 9.84 3.16 9.93
CA SER A 119 10.13 4.50 9.45
C SER A 119 11.64 4.75 9.37
N SER A 120 12.40 4.20 10.30
CA SER A 120 13.87 4.33 10.31
C SER A 120 14.51 3.75 9.05
N PHE A 121 14.01 2.61 8.58
CA PHE A 121 14.52 2.00 7.35
C PHE A 121 14.30 2.93 6.15
N ILE A 122 13.10 3.48 6.02
CA ILE A 122 12.77 4.39 4.91
C ILE A 122 13.54 5.70 5.03
N GLN A 123 13.69 6.24 6.23
CA GLN A 123 14.47 7.46 6.47
C GLN A 123 15.91 7.34 5.95
N LYS A 124 16.52 6.18 6.11
CA LYS A 124 17.87 5.94 5.60
C LYS A 124 17.94 6.00 4.07
N ILE A 125 16.87 5.55 3.40
CA ILE A 125 16.81 5.56 1.94
C ILE A 125 16.68 6.98 1.40
N VAL A 126 15.89 7.84 2.06
CA VAL A 126 15.58 9.19 1.57
C VAL A 126 16.59 10.26 2.01
N GLN A 127 17.58 9.88 2.78
CA GLN A 127 18.67 10.78 3.16
C GLN A 127 19.54 11.14 1.98
#